data_1abd64f84267bf31dafd5d57a5c4304b
#
_entry.id   1abd64f84267bf31dafd5d57a5c4304b
#
_cell.length_a   1.000
_cell.length_b   1.000
_cell.length_c   1.000
_cell.angle_alpha   90.00
_cell.angle_beta   90.00
_cell.angle_gamma   90.00
#
_symmetry.space_group_name_H-M   'P 1'
#
loop_
_entity.id
_entity.type
_entity.pdbx_description
1 polymer ?
#
loop_
_entity_poly.entity_id
_entity_poly.type
_entity_poly.pdbx_seq_one_letter_code
_entity_poly.pdbx_strand_id
1 'polypeptide(L)'
;MLTCVKTAIAKTDMVDLPTPKAGPGEIVVKMAMCTVCGSDMHWVDEIPNEVLAALAPGLLTPQGFPMGHEAVGTVHEVGPGVTRVQVGDRVISSNLTACGRCAHCLRGDFSVCTGGGHPLFGCQAEYYVIPFADVNAAKVPPEVSDENAVLATDIMSTGFGAIDRAELKSGDSVAIFAQGPVGLCATAGARARGAGLIITVESIPERIEMSKRLGANVVINPKEKDPVSEIQNLTNMEGVDVAVEAVGTQATFDGATRAVRRGGTVSSVGLYGPVPQISMFTLTPAFYHRRMVSTLCPSGHDRMTRMLELVRWGRVDLSPLFTHRMKLADTPKAYDLFRSKQGGVLKIAITP
;
A
#
# COMPACT_ATOMS: atom_id res chain seq x y z
N MET A 1 -18.77 17.12 10.43
CA MET A 1 -18.11 16.76 9.16
C MET A 1 -18.53 15.38 8.72
N LEU A 2 -18.75 15.22 7.42
CA LEU A 2 -19.11 13.92 6.86
C LEU A 2 -17.94 12.95 6.95
N THR A 3 -18.17 11.75 7.49
CA THR A 3 -17.14 10.73 7.74
C THR A 3 -17.67 9.35 7.45
N CYS A 4 -16.88 8.51 6.76
CA CYS A 4 -17.18 7.09 6.62
C CYS A 4 -16.72 6.35 7.88
N VAL A 5 -17.64 5.61 8.50
CA VAL A 5 -17.36 4.78 9.66
C VAL A 5 -17.76 3.33 9.42
N LYS A 6 -17.02 2.42 9.99
CA LYS A 6 -17.43 1.02 10.12
C LYS A 6 -18.35 0.89 11.32
N THR A 7 -19.58 0.51 11.08
CA THR A 7 -20.61 0.35 12.13
C THR A 7 -20.72 -1.10 12.64
N ALA A 8 -20.38 -2.06 11.79
CA ALA A 8 -20.36 -3.49 12.12
C ALA A 8 -19.44 -4.23 11.12
N ILE A 9 -19.23 -5.53 11.32
CA ILE A 9 -18.57 -6.41 10.34
C ILE A 9 -19.28 -6.28 8.99
N ALA A 10 -18.51 -6.10 7.93
CA ALA A 10 -18.94 -5.92 6.54
C ALA A 10 -19.91 -4.73 6.31
N LYS A 11 -19.96 -3.77 7.23
CA LYS A 11 -20.86 -2.63 7.12
C LYS A 11 -20.16 -1.30 7.38
N THR A 12 -20.32 -0.37 6.44
CA THR A 12 -19.88 1.02 6.55
C THR A 12 -21.06 1.96 6.32
N ASP A 13 -21.08 3.07 7.03
CA ASP A 13 -22.11 4.11 6.90
C ASP A 13 -21.44 5.50 6.87
N MET A 14 -22.12 6.46 6.28
CA MET A 14 -21.75 7.88 6.36
C MET A 14 -22.41 8.53 7.55
N VAL A 15 -21.63 9.18 8.40
CA VAL A 15 -22.13 9.85 9.61
C VAL A 15 -21.56 11.24 9.74
N ASP A 16 -22.22 12.09 10.51
CA ASP A 16 -21.69 13.39 10.92
C ASP A 16 -20.91 13.25 12.24
N LEU A 17 -19.62 13.58 12.21
CA LEU A 17 -18.77 13.68 13.38
C LEU A 17 -18.30 15.13 13.60
N PRO A 18 -17.93 15.51 14.82
CA PRO A 18 -17.25 16.78 15.03
C PRO A 18 -15.98 16.91 14.20
N THR A 19 -15.71 18.09 13.67
CA THR A 19 -14.41 18.36 13.02
C THR A 19 -13.30 18.27 14.07
N PRO A 20 -12.23 17.47 13.83
CA PRO A 20 -11.15 17.34 14.79
C PRO A 20 -10.36 18.63 14.95
N LYS A 21 -9.66 18.76 16.07
CA LYS A 21 -8.69 19.84 16.33
C LYS A 21 -7.29 19.25 16.44
N ALA A 22 -6.31 20.03 16.02
CA ALA A 22 -4.92 19.60 16.09
C ALA A 22 -4.38 19.67 17.52
N GLY A 23 -4.03 18.51 18.08
CA GLY A 23 -3.28 18.42 19.34
C GLY A 23 -1.77 18.67 19.16
N PRO A 24 -0.98 18.58 20.24
CA PRO A 24 0.47 18.75 20.15
C PRO A 24 1.13 17.74 19.19
N GLY A 25 1.89 18.25 18.21
CA GLY A 25 2.55 17.45 17.19
C GLY A 25 1.63 16.94 16.08
N GLU A 26 0.38 17.38 16.03
CA GLU A 26 -0.61 16.97 15.06
C GLU A 26 -0.95 18.07 14.05
N ILE A 27 -1.49 17.67 12.92
CA ILE A 27 -2.15 18.58 11.98
C ILE A 27 -3.53 18.04 11.63
N VAL A 28 -4.47 18.94 11.36
CA VAL A 28 -5.74 18.62 10.72
C VAL A 28 -5.61 18.96 9.24
N VAL A 29 -5.99 18.01 8.40
CA VAL A 29 -5.92 18.13 6.95
C VAL A 29 -7.34 18.13 6.38
N LYS A 30 -7.66 19.10 5.53
CA LYS A 30 -8.86 19.09 4.71
C LYS A 30 -8.61 18.15 3.53
N MET A 31 -9.38 17.07 3.44
CA MET A 31 -9.22 16.05 2.41
C MET A 31 -9.55 16.63 1.03
N ALA A 32 -8.65 16.40 0.07
CA ALA A 32 -8.87 16.66 -1.34
C ALA A 32 -9.21 15.38 -2.11
N MET A 33 -8.54 14.29 -1.77
CA MET A 33 -8.80 12.97 -2.32
C MET A 33 -8.38 11.89 -1.32
N CYS A 34 -9.20 10.84 -1.19
CA CYS A 34 -8.84 9.60 -0.51
C CYS A 34 -9.19 8.40 -1.39
N THR A 35 -8.89 7.19 -0.93
CA THR A 35 -9.15 5.97 -1.71
C THR A 35 -9.73 4.85 -0.86
N VAL A 36 -10.19 3.78 -1.53
CA VAL A 36 -10.41 2.46 -0.91
C VAL A 36 -9.23 1.56 -1.28
N CYS A 37 -8.66 0.90 -0.27
CA CYS A 37 -7.56 -0.06 -0.42
C CYS A 37 -8.01 -1.49 -0.16
N GLY A 38 -7.23 -2.47 -0.64
CA GLY A 38 -7.47 -3.89 -0.37
C GLY A 38 -7.43 -4.24 1.12
N SER A 39 -6.56 -3.58 1.90
CA SER A 39 -6.48 -3.75 3.35
C SER A 39 -7.71 -3.23 4.10
N ASP A 40 -8.39 -2.20 3.57
CA ASP A 40 -9.66 -1.72 4.14
C ASP A 40 -10.71 -2.85 4.16
N MET A 41 -10.70 -3.73 3.16
CA MET A 41 -11.64 -4.85 3.09
C MET A 41 -11.46 -5.82 4.27
N HIS A 42 -10.20 -6.17 4.59
CA HIS A 42 -9.91 -7.01 5.77
C HIS A 42 -10.39 -6.32 7.05
N TRP A 43 -10.16 -5.01 7.18
CA TRP A 43 -10.53 -4.27 8.37
C TRP A 43 -12.05 -4.11 8.51
N VAL A 44 -12.75 -3.93 7.40
CA VAL A 44 -14.21 -3.83 7.41
C VAL A 44 -14.86 -5.20 7.58
N ASP A 45 -14.40 -6.21 6.86
CA ASP A 45 -15.11 -7.48 6.72
C ASP A 45 -14.73 -8.51 7.80
N GLU A 46 -13.52 -8.40 8.39
CA GLU A 46 -12.97 -9.47 9.23
C GLU A 46 -12.64 -9.02 10.67
N ILE A 47 -12.27 -7.76 10.90
CA ILE A 47 -11.72 -7.30 12.18
C ILE A 47 -12.78 -6.57 13.01
N PRO A 48 -13.12 -6.99 14.25
CA PRO A 48 -14.04 -6.28 15.13
C PRO A 48 -13.60 -4.85 15.47
N ASN A 49 -14.55 -3.95 15.71
CA ASN A 49 -14.25 -2.54 16.04
C ASN A 49 -13.40 -2.39 17.31
N GLU A 50 -13.56 -3.29 18.28
CA GLU A 50 -12.78 -3.30 19.52
C GLU A 50 -11.30 -3.59 19.25
N VAL A 51 -11.00 -4.45 18.28
CA VAL A 51 -9.63 -4.75 17.85
C VAL A 51 -9.04 -3.54 17.11
N LEU A 52 -9.80 -2.90 16.22
CA LEU A 52 -9.37 -1.67 15.56
C LEU A 52 -9.12 -0.55 16.57
N ALA A 53 -9.97 -0.43 17.61
CA ALA A 53 -9.80 0.54 18.69
C ALA A 53 -8.54 0.26 19.53
N ALA A 54 -8.15 -1.00 19.68
CA ALA A 54 -6.89 -1.36 20.34
C ALA A 54 -5.65 -1.02 19.49
N LEU A 55 -5.77 -1.11 18.15
CA LEU A 55 -4.71 -0.71 17.21
C LEU A 55 -4.55 0.81 17.10
N ALA A 56 -5.65 1.56 17.21
CA ALA A 56 -5.67 3.02 17.14
C ALA A 56 -6.53 3.61 18.26
N PRO A 57 -5.97 3.68 19.49
CA PRO A 57 -6.69 4.15 20.66
C PRO A 57 -7.26 5.57 20.48
N GLY A 58 -8.50 5.76 20.92
CA GLY A 58 -9.18 7.05 20.88
C GLY A 58 -9.93 7.36 19.58
N LEU A 59 -9.84 6.53 18.54
CA LEU A 59 -10.55 6.74 17.27
C LEU A 59 -11.98 6.16 17.26
N LEU A 60 -12.27 5.14 18.05
CA LEU A 60 -13.63 4.58 18.11
C LEU A 60 -14.61 5.61 18.65
N THR A 61 -15.66 5.85 17.89
CA THR A 61 -16.76 6.76 18.27
C THR A 61 -18.04 5.98 18.60
N PRO A 62 -19.04 6.59 19.24
CA PRO A 62 -20.35 5.96 19.43
C PRO A 62 -21.03 5.55 18.11
N GLN A 63 -20.71 6.22 16.99
CA GLN A 63 -21.25 5.94 15.66
C GLN A 63 -20.50 4.83 14.91
N GLY A 64 -19.28 4.50 15.33
CA GLY A 64 -18.46 3.48 14.70
C GLY A 64 -16.99 3.86 14.62
N PHE A 65 -16.19 3.05 13.91
CA PHE A 65 -14.76 3.25 13.73
C PHE A 65 -14.50 4.00 12.42
N PRO A 66 -13.85 5.19 12.42
CA PRO A 66 -13.55 5.96 11.20
C PRO A 66 -12.60 5.21 10.27
N MET A 67 -12.93 5.17 8.97
CA MET A 67 -12.21 4.39 7.97
C MET A 67 -11.31 5.23 7.08
N GLY A 68 -10.44 4.52 6.31
CA GLY A 68 -9.55 5.09 5.32
C GLY A 68 -8.16 5.44 5.85
N HIS A 69 -7.14 5.14 5.05
CA HIS A 69 -5.73 5.32 5.42
C HIS A 69 -4.85 5.86 4.29
N GLU A 70 -5.45 6.20 3.15
CA GLU A 70 -4.76 6.79 2.00
C GLU A 70 -5.46 8.11 1.62
N ALA A 71 -4.81 9.24 1.84
CA ALA A 71 -5.37 10.54 1.48
C ALA A 71 -4.29 11.58 1.15
N VAL A 72 -4.70 12.54 0.34
CA VAL A 72 -4.02 13.81 0.07
C VAL A 72 -4.96 14.95 0.44
N GLY A 73 -4.42 16.04 0.93
CA GLY A 73 -5.23 17.20 1.26
C GLY A 73 -4.39 18.44 1.60
N THR A 74 -5.08 19.46 2.08
CA THR A 74 -4.47 20.74 2.46
C THR A 74 -4.50 20.90 3.97
N VAL A 75 -3.39 21.28 4.58
CA VAL A 75 -3.30 21.55 6.02
C VAL A 75 -4.30 22.65 6.39
N HIS A 76 -5.24 22.31 7.25
CA HIS A 76 -6.29 23.19 7.76
C HIS A 76 -5.91 23.82 9.11
N GLU A 77 -5.32 23.02 10.00
CA GLU A 77 -4.92 23.44 11.33
C GLU A 77 -3.58 22.79 11.70
N VAL A 78 -2.74 23.52 12.43
CA VAL A 78 -1.43 23.06 12.90
C VAL A 78 -1.39 23.12 14.40
N GLY A 79 -1.12 22.00 15.04
CA GLY A 79 -0.98 21.90 16.49
C GLY A 79 0.38 22.38 17.01
N PRO A 80 0.48 22.61 18.33
CA PRO A 80 1.73 23.04 18.94
C PRO A 80 2.89 22.08 18.67
N GLY A 81 4.08 22.62 18.38
CA GLY A 81 5.31 21.85 18.19
C GLY A 81 5.53 21.30 16.79
N VAL A 82 4.60 21.45 15.85
CA VAL A 82 4.80 21.12 14.44
C VAL A 82 5.63 22.24 13.78
N THR A 83 6.64 21.84 13.01
CA THR A 83 7.62 22.79 12.42
C THR A 83 7.81 22.63 10.91
N ARG A 84 7.49 21.48 10.34
CA ARG A 84 7.79 21.18 8.92
C ARG A 84 6.70 21.60 7.94
N VAL A 85 5.48 21.78 8.41
CA VAL A 85 4.33 22.14 7.58
C VAL A 85 3.56 23.30 8.19
N GLN A 86 2.83 24.05 7.35
CA GLN A 86 1.99 25.17 7.75
C GLN A 86 0.61 25.07 7.11
N VAL A 87 -0.34 25.86 7.63
CA VAL A 87 -1.68 25.97 7.04
C VAL A 87 -1.57 26.38 5.57
N GLY A 88 -2.32 25.71 4.72
CA GLY A 88 -2.30 25.87 3.28
C GLY A 88 -1.33 24.97 2.52
N ASP A 89 -0.38 24.30 3.20
CA ASP A 89 0.47 23.30 2.54
C ASP A 89 -0.36 22.11 2.06
N ARG A 90 -0.09 21.66 0.84
CA ARG A 90 -0.64 20.41 0.31
C ARG A 90 0.22 19.24 0.77
N VAL A 91 -0.39 18.25 1.43
CA VAL A 91 0.35 17.17 2.11
C VAL A 91 -0.25 15.79 1.87
N ILE A 92 0.62 14.78 1.98
CA ILE A 92 0.26 13.37 2.20
C ILE A 92 0.84 12.89 3.53
N SER A 93 0.33 11.77 4.03
CA SER A 93 0.92 11.02 5.15
C SER A 93 1.16 9.59 4.75
N SER A 94 2.16 8.95 5.36
CA SER A 94 2.27 7.49 5.31
C SER A 94 1.05 6.84 5.99
N ASN A 95 0.61 5.71 5.44
CA ASN A 95 -0.50 4.94 6.00
C ASN A 95 -0.20 4.32 7.37
N LEU A 96 1.05 4.08 7.69
CA LEU A 96 1.53 3.68 9.03
C LEU A 96 2.26 4.86 9.65
N THR A 97 1.69 5.41 10.71
CA THR A 97 2.29 6.55 11.39
C THR A 97 3.38 6.11 12.38
N ALA A 98 4.35 6.97 12.61
CA ALA A 98 5.50 6.70 13.46
C ALA A 98 5.77 7.84 14.44
N CYS A 99 6.20 7.53 15.65
CA CYS A 99 6.47 8.54 16.67
C CYS A 99 7.83 9.25 16.51
N GLY A 100 8.73 8.74 15.67
CA GLY A 100 10.06 9.29 15.42
C GLY A 100 11.10 9.08 16.56
N ARG A 101 10.72 8.52 17.71
CA ARG A 101 11.58 8.49 18.93
C ARG A 101 11.76 7.11 19.58
N CYS A 102 10.95 6.12 19.25
CA CYS A 102 11.14 4.76 19.78
C CYS A 102 12.34 4.06 19.11
N ALA A 103 12.78 2.95 19.67
CA ALA A 103 13.95 2.23 19.17
C ALA A 103 13.83 1.80 17.70
N HIS A 104 12.63 1.47 17.23
CA HIS A 104 12.37 1.15 15.82
C HIS A 104 12.50 2.38 14.92
N CYS A 105 11.86 3.48 15.29
CA CYS A 105 11.95 4.74 14.54
C CYS A 105 13.40 5.25 14.43
N LEU A 106 14.19 5.15 15.51
CA LEU A 106 15.60 5.57 15.50
C LEU A 106 16.49 4.70 14.61
N ARG A 107 16.05 3.50 14.24
CA ARG A 107 16.72 2.63 13.24
C ARG A 107 16.19 2.86 11.82
N GLY A 108 15.17 3.70 11.64
CA GLY A 108 14.50 3.91 10.35
C GLY A 108 13.35 2.93 10.07
N ASP A 109 13.01 2.05 11.00
CA ASP A 109 11.92 1.06 10.87
C ASP A 109 10.58 1.67 11.31
N PHE A 110 10.12 2.71 10.63
CA PHE A 110 8.94 3.49 11.00
C PHE A 110 7.64 2.67 11.00
N SER A 111 7.51 1.72 10.06
CA SER A 111 6.29 0.89 9.91
C SER A 111 6.00 -0.02 11.11
N VAL A 112 6.98 -0.26 11.97
CA VAL A 112 6.86 -1.10 13.17
C VAL A 112 7.04 -0.29 14.46
N CYS A 113 6.60 0.96 14.44
CA CYS A 113 6.65 1.88 15.56
C CYS A 113 5.92 1.32 16.79
N THR A 114 6.57 1.37 17.95
CA THR A 114 5.99 0.96 19.25
C THR A 114 5.77 2.13 20.22
N GLY A 115 5.98 3.36 19.77
CA GLY A 115 5.91 4.56 20.60
C GLY A 115 4.64 5.41 20.37
N GLY A 116 3.52 4.78 20.00
CA GLY A 116 2.23 5.44 19.77
C GLY A 116 1.91 5.74 18.29
N GLY A 117 2.76 5.28 17.35
CA GLY A 117 2.37 5.21 15.95
C GLY A 117 1.36 4.08 15.72
N HIS A 118 0.42 4.30 14.82
CA HIS A 118 -0.64 3.35 14.47
C HIS A 118 -1.00 3.52 12.99
N PRO A 119 -1.74 2.59 12.37
CA PRO A 119 -2.28 2.83 11.04
C PRO A 119 -3.07 4.13 10.99
N LEU A 120 -2.84 4.93 9.96
CA LEU A 120 -3.63 6.15 9.75
C LEU A 120 -5.07 5.73 9.44
N PHE A 121 -6.00 6.12 10.31
CA PHE A 121 -7.42 5.89 10.10
C PHE A 121 -8.17 7.22 10.04
N GLY A 122 -9.39 7.19 9.47
CA GLY A 122 -10.31 8.32 9.47
C GLY A 122 -10.10 9.31 8.34
N CYS A 123 -9.30 8.98 7.32
CA CYS A 123 -9.09 9.89 6.20
C CYS A 123 -10.20 9.82 5.11
N GLN A 124 -11.13 8.86 5.18
CA GLN A 124 -12.37 8.88 4.39
C GLN A 124 -13.40 9.83 5.03
N ALA A 125 -13.00 11.07 5.20
CA ALA A 125 -13.74 12.15 5.86
C ALA A 125 -13.40 13.50 5.23
N GLU A 126 -14.21 14.54 5.47
CA GLU A 126 -13.90 15.89 5.01
C GLU A 126 -12.60 16.44 5.64
N TYR A 127 -12.31 16.04 6.89
CA TYR A 127 -11.08 16.38 7.62
C TYR A 127 -10.55 15.16 8.36
N TYR A 128 -9.24 15.05 8.47
CA TYR A 128 -8.58 13.98 9.21
C TYR A 128 -7.32 14.49 9.92
N VAL A 129 -6.87 13.76 10.93
CA VAL A 129 -5.68 14.09 11.73
C VAL A 129 -4.48 13.30 11.24
N ILE A 130 -3.33 13.96 11.10
CA ILE A 130 -2.03 13.32 10.96
C ILE A 130 -1.27 13.50 12.28
N PRO A 131 -1.07 12.42 13.06
CA PRO A 131 -0.28 12.48 14.29
C PRO A 131 1.21 12.51 13.96
N PHE A 132 2.02 13.06 14.89
CA PHE A 132 3.47 13.19 14.72
C PHE A 132 3.83 13.78 13.35
N ALA A 133 3.21 14.92 13.00
CA ALA A 133 3.19 15.48 11.65
C ALA A 133 4.60 15.67 11.05
N ASP A 134 5.57 16.11 11.85
CA ASP A 134 6.95 16.30 11.37
C ASP A 134 7.66 15.00 10.96
N VAL A 135 7.16 13.83 11.43
CA VAL A 135 7.68 12.52 11.06
C VAL A 135 6.90 11.90 9.90
N ASN A 136 5.59 12.15 9.84
CA ASN A 136 4.69 11.41 8.96
C ASN A 136 4.20 12.20 7.73
N ALA A 137 4.09 13.53 7.83
CA ALA A 137 3.60 14.35 6.74
C ALA A 137 4.71 14.71 5.75
N ALA A 138 4.42 14.68 4.46
CA ALA A 138 5.29 15.19 3.40
C ALA A 138 4.53 16.18 2.52
N LYS A 139 5.18 17.30 2.17
CA LYS A 139 4.61 18.28 1.25
C LYS A 139 4.56 17.72 -0.16
N VAL A 140 3.44 17.89 -0.83
CA VAL A 140 3.26 17.48 -2.22
C VAL A 140 3.76 18.58 -3.16
N PRO A 141 4.74 18.30 -4.03
CA PRO A 141 5.20 19.25 -5.03
C PRO A 141 4.05 19.72 -5.94
N PRO A 142 4.06 20.99 -6.40
CA PRO A 142 2.98 21.52 -7.27
C PRO A 142 2.77 20.71 -8.56
N GLU A 143 3.82 20.10 -9.08
CA GLU A 143 3.83 19.31 -10.32
C GLU A 143 3.18 17.93 -10.15
N VAL A 144 3.02 17.45 -8.93
CA VAL A 144 2.43 16.13 -8.63
C VAL A 144 0.92 16.25 -8.48
N SER A 145 0.15 15.50 -9.25
CA SER A 145 -1.31 15.44 -9.13
C SER A 145 -1.76 14.78 -7.82
N ASP A 146 -2.98 15.06 -7.37
CA ASP A 146 -3.54 14.40 -6.19
C ASP A 146 -3.67 12.89 -6.39
N GLU A 147 -3.98 12.44 -7.59
CA GLU A 147 -4.05 11.00 -7.94
C GLU A 147 -2.72 10.30 -7.71
N ASN A 148 -1.62 10.84 -8.20
CA ASN A 148 -0.31 10.25 -7.97
C ASN A 148 0.15 10.43 -6.51
N ALA A 149 -0.17 11.57 -5.88
CA ALA A 149 0.22 11.83 -4.51
C ALA A 149 -0.43 10.85 -3.51
N VAL A 150 -1.74 10.60 -3.66
CA VAL A 150 -2.44 9.67 -2.75
C VAL A 150 -1.96 8.23 -2.90
N LEU A 151 -1.55 7.80 -4.09
CA LEU A 151 -1.01 6.46 -4.30
C LEU A 151 0.38 6.26 -3.66
N ALA A 152 1.12 7.36 -3.45
CA ALA A 152 2.42 7.31 -2.77
C ALA A 152 2.30 6.94 -1.28
N THR A 153 1.14 7.18 -0.65
CA THR A 153 0.91 7.00 0.79
C THR A 153 0.99 5.54 1.23
N ASP A 154 0.50 4.61 0.41
CA ASP A 154 0.47 3.18 0.72
C ASP A 154 0.95 2.31 -0.44
N ILE A 155 0.11 2.11 -1.48
CA ILE A 155 0.37 1.05 -2.48
C ILE A 155 1.67 1.21 -3.23
N MET A 156 2.05 2.44 -3.58
CA MET A 156 3.35 2.72 -4.19
C MET A 156 4.48 2.44 -3.20
N SER A 157 4.36 2.95 -1.96
CA SER A 157 5.38 2.71 -0.93
C SER A 157 5.54 1.22 -0.64
N THR A 158 4.43 0.46 -0.56
CA THR A 158 4.43 -0.99 -0.32
C THR A 158 5.06 -1.76 -1.48
N GLY A 159 4.63 -1.51 -2.72
CA GLY A 159 5.15 -2.19 -3.90
C GLY A 159 6.65 -1.91 -4.14
N PHE A 160 7.06 -0.65 -4.03
CA PHE A 160 8.48 -0.28 -4.08
C PHE A 160 9.25 -0.85 -2.90
N GLY A 161 8.64 -0.90 -1.72
CA GLY A 161 9.22 -1.50 -0.51
C GLY A 161 9.52 -2.98 -0.69
N ALA A 162 8.66 -3.73 -1.39
CA ALA A 162 8.91 -5.13 -1.73
C ALA A 162 10.22 -5.31 -2.53
N ILE A 163 10.45 -4.42 -3.48
CA ILE A 163 11.65 -4.41 -4.33
C ILE A 163 12.87 -3.96 -3.55
N ASP A 164 12.74 -2.90 -2.74
CA ASP A 164 13.83 -2.35 -1.93
C ASP A 164 14.34 -3.35 -0.89
N ARG A 165 13.42 -4.01 -0.15
CA ARG A 165 13.78 -5.01 0.86
C ARG A 165 14.28 -6.33 0.26
N ALA A 166 13.89 -6.63 -0.97
CA ALA A 166 14.49 -7.73 -1.73
C ALA A 166 15.93 -7.43 -2.17
N GLU A 167 16.38 -6.17 -2.05
CA GLU A 167 17.70 -5.70 -2.49
C GLU A 167 17.94 -5.97 -3.99
N LEU A 168 16.87 -5.75 -4.80
CA LEU A 168 16.98 -5.90 -6.25
C LEU A 168 18.05 -4.97 -6.81
N LYS A 169 18.96 -5.52 -7.61
CA LYS A 169 20.04 -4.79 -8.27
C LYS A 169 19.69 -4.51 -9.72
N SER A 170 20.31 -3.47 -10.28
CA SER A 170 20.19 -3.20 -11.71
C SER A 170 20.72 -4.40 -12.52
N GLY A 171 19.91 -4.86 -13.47
CA GLY A 171 20.17 -6.04 -14.28
C GLY A 171 19.59 -7.35 -13.74
N ASP A 172 19.17 -7.41 -12.47
CA ASP A 172 18.53 -8.60 -11.90
C ASP A 172 17.20 -8.93 -12.61
N SER A 173 16.83 -10.20 -12.55
CA SER A 173 15.51 -10.70 -12.96
C SER A 173 14.54 -10.75 -11.78
N VAL A 174 13.28 -10.38 -12.04
CA VAL A 174 12.21 -10.41 -11.02
C VAL A 174 10.94 -11.03 -11.54
N ALA A 175 10.31 -11.89 -10.73
CA ALA A 175 8.96 -12.40 -10.97
C ALA A 175 8.00 -11.85 -9.92
N ILE A 176 6.85 -11.28 -10.35
CA ILE A 176 5.87 -10.67 -9.45
C ILE A 176 4.54 -11.42 -9.60
N PHE A 177 4.13 -12.10 -8.53
CA PHE A 177 2.91 -12.90 -8.48
C PHE A 177 1.71 -12.04 -8.11
N ALA A 178 0.80 -11.92 -9.05
CA ALA A 178 -0.38 -11.07 -9.13
C ALA A 178 -0.09 -9.58 -9.41
N GLN A 179 -1.03 -8.98 -10.18
CA GLN A 179 -1.00 -7.59 -10.60
C GLN A 179 -2.24 -6.83 -10.08
N GLY A 180 -2.51 -7.00 -8.78
CA GLY A 180 -3.34 -6.07 -8.03
C GLY A 180 -2.60 -4.73 -7.85
N PRO A 181 -3.19 -3.72 -7.19
CA PRO A 181 -2.57 -2.40 -7.04
C PRO A 181 -1.14 -2.43 -6.51
N VAL A 182 -0.85 -3.25 -5.49
CA VAL A 182 0.50 -3.39 -4.91
C VAL A 182 1.46 -4.10 -5.89
N GLY A 183 1.01 -5.17 -6.57
CA GLY A 183 1.82 -5.88 -7.57
C GLY A 183 2.19 -5.00 -8.77
N LEU A 184 1.24 -4.18 -9.25
CA LEU A 184 1.48 -3.19 -10.30
C LEU A 184 2.50 -2.13 -9.85
N CYS A 185 2.41 -1.67 -8.59
CA CYS A 185 3.41 -0.78 -8.02
C CYS A 185 4.78 -1.46 -7.86
N ALA A 186 4.83 -2.76 -7.51
CA ALA A 186 6.09 -3.51 -7.48
C ALA A 186 6.70 -3.65 -8.88
N THR A 187 5.89 -3.83 -9.93
CA THR A 187 6.33 -3.84 -11.33
C THR A 187 6.95 -2.51 -11.73
N ALA A 188 6.28 -1.39 -11.42
CA ALA A 188 6.83 -0.05 -11.65
C ALA A 188 8.11 0.19 -10.82
N GLY A 189 8.15 -0.30 -9.59
CA GLY A 189 9.31 -0.23 -8.70
C GLY A 189 10.52 -1.00 -9.26
N ALA A 190 10.30 -2.22 -9.74
CA ALA A 190 11.35 -3.03 -10.37
C ALA A 190 11.94 -2.33 -11.61
N ARG A 191 11.08 -1.77 -12.47
CA ARG A 191 11.52 -0.94 -13.62
C ARG A 191 12.33 0.27 -13.15
N ALA A 192 11.85 1.01 -12.16
CA ALA A 192 12.55 2.19 -11.65
C ALA A 192 13.91 1.87 -11.01
N ARG A 193 14.07 0.65 -10.46
CA ARG A 193 15.34 0.14 -9.91
C ARG A 193 16.27 -0.47 -10.96
N GLY A 194 15.83 -0.54 -12.23
CA GLY A 194 16.65 -1.03 -13.33
C GLY A 194 16.73 -2.56 -13.43
N ALA A 195 15.67 -3.28 -13.06
CA ALA A 195 15.57 -4.71 -13.33
C ALA A 195 15.82 -5.01 -14.82
N GLY A 196 16.60 -6.05 -15.11
CA GLY A 196 16.92 -6.48 -16.48
C GLY A 196 15.77 -7.28 -17.10
N LEU A 197 15.07 -8.09 -16.31
CA LEU A 197 13.92 -8.88 -16.74
C LEU A 197 12.82 -8.81 -15.70
N ILE A 198 11.64 -8.32 -16.10
CA ILE A 198 10.44 -8.22 -15.25
C ILE A 198 9.39 -9.17 -15.79
N ILE A 199 9.10 -10.24 -15.05
CA ILE A 199 8.08 -11.23 -15.33
C ILE A 199 6.92 -10.99 -14.37
N THR A 200 5.68 -10.95 -14.86
CA THR A 200 4.50 -10.83 -14.02
C THR A 200 3.55 -12.00 -14.24
N VAL A 201 2.85 -12.40 -13.17
CA VAL A 201 1.85 -13.49 -13.21
C VAL A 201 0.48 -12.88 -12.95
N GLU A 202 -0.41 -12.92 -13.95
CA GLU A 202 -1.75 -12.34 -13.86
C GLU A 202 -2.68 -12.98 -14.90
N SER A 203 -3.99 -13.08 -14.56
CA SER A 203 -5.00 -13.64 -15.47
C SER A 203 -6.09 -12.67 -15.90
N ILE A 204 -6.18 -11.51 -15.29
CA ILE A 204 -7.19 -10.48 -15.60
C ILE A 204 -6.67 -9.60 -16.73
N PRO A 205 -7.37 -9.53 -17.90
CA PRO A 205 -6.85 -8.86 -19.08
C PRO A 205 -6.44 -7.40 -18.85
N GLU A 206 -7.25 -6.63 -18.14
CA GLU A 206 -6.98 -5.21 -17.86
C GLU A 206 -5.71 -5.04 -17.02
N ARG A 207 -5.45 -5.96 -16.09
CA ARG A 207 -4.25 -5.95 -15.25
C ARG A 207 -3.02 -6.41 -16.03
N ILE A 208 -3.18 -7.34 -16.97
CA ILE A 208 -2.12 -7.76 -17.91
C ILE A 208 -1.64 -6.55 -18.70
N GLU A 209 -2.56 -5.80 -19.31
CA GLU A 209 -2.19 -4.62 -20.10
C GLU A 209 -1.57 -3.53 -19.22
N MET A 210 -2.09 -3.32 -18.01
CA MET A 210 -1.52 -2.36 -17.08
C MET A 210 -0.09 -2.76 -16.66
N SER A 211 0.17 -4.06 -16.41
CA SER A 211 1.50 -4.52 -16.03
C SER A 211 2.53 -4.31 -17.14
N LYS A 212 2.15 -4.55 -18.40
CA LYS A 212 3.00 -4.23 -19.57
C LYS A 212 3.33 -2.73 -19.63
N ARG A 213 2.33 -1.88 -19.46
CA ARG A 213 2.50 -0.43 -19.42
C ARG A 213 3.47 0.02 -18.33
N LEU A 214 3.41 -0.63 -17.16
CA LEU A 214 4.26 -0.31 -16.01
C LEU A 214 5.66 -0.93 -16.09
N GLY A 215 5.93 -1.80 -17.05
CA GLY A 215 7.28 -2.26 -17.35
C GLY A 215 7.50 -3.77 -17.36
N ALA A 216 6.45 -4.59 -17.28
CA ALA A 216 6.59 -6.03 -17.44
C ALA A 216 7.11 -6.37 -18.86
N ASN A 217 8.19 -7.15 -18.94
CA ASN A 217 8.71 -7.68 -20.18
C ASN A 217 7.91 -8.90 -20.65
N VAL A 218 7.49 -9.73 -19.70
CA VAL A 218 6.71 -10.94 -19.94
C VAL A 218 5.56 -11.00 -18.94
N VAL A 219 4.37 -11.35 -19.41
CA VAL A 219 3.22 -11.64 -18.56
C VAL A 219 2.80 -13.09 -18.77
N ILE A 220 2.75 -13.85 -17.69
CA ILE A 220 2.34 -15.24 -17.69
C ILE A 220 0.91 -15.33 -17.15
N ASN A 221 0.00 -15.88 -17.97
CA ASN A 221 -1.37 -16.15 -17.53
C ASN A 221 -1.39 -17.54 -16.86
N PRO A 222 -1.63 -17.61 -15.53
CA PRO A 222 -1.62 -18.89 -14.80
C PRO A 222 -2.78 -19.81 -15.15
N LYS A 223 -3.78 -19.33 -15.91
CA LYS A 223 -4.86 -20.17 -16.45
C LYS A 223 -4.46 -20.91 -17.73
N GLU A 224 -3.38 -20.50 -18.38
CA GLU A 224 -2.91 -21.03 -19.66
C GLU A 224 -1.63 -21.85 -19.49
N LYS A 225 -0.76 -21.43 -18.57
CA LYS A 225 0.57 -22.01 -18.37
C LYS A 225 0.94 -22.06 -16.89
N ASP A 226 1.74 -23.07 -16.50
CA ASP A 226 2.33 -23.11 -15.15
C ASP A 226 3.37 -21.99 -15.01
N PRO A 227 3.14 -21.00 -14.11
CA PRO A 227 4.06 -19.87 -13.99
C PRO A 227 5.48 -20.25 -13.62
N VAL A 228 5.66 -21.26 -12.77
CA VAL A 228 6.99 -21.68 -12.30
C VAL A 228 7.80 -22.27 -13.45
N SER A 229 7.20 -23.15 -14.23
CA SER A 229 7.84 -23.78 -15.40
C SER A 229 8.22 -22.73 -16.46
N GLU A 230 7.31 -21.79 -16.74
CA GLU A 230 7.58 -20.72 -17.71
C GLU A 230 8.70 -19.78 -17.23
N ILE A 231 8.73 -19.41 -15.94
CA ILE A 231 9.83 -18.62 -15.35
C ILE A 231 11.15 -19.37 -15.47
N GLN A 232 11.18 -20.68 -15.18
CA GLN A 232 12.38 -21.51 -15.31
C GLN A 232 12.86 -21.54 -16.77
N ASN A 233 11.95 -21.72 -17.74
CA ASN A 233 12.28 -21.69 -19.16
C ASN A 233 12.91 -20.35 -19.59
N LEU A 234 12.36 -19.23 -19.09
CA LEU A 234 12.86 -17.89 -19.41
C LEU A 234 14.22 -17.55 -18.74
N THR A 235 14.60 -18.33 -17.72
CA THR A 235 15.80 -18.11 -16.92
C THR A 235 16.80 -19.27 -17.01
N ASN A 236 16.80 -20.01 -18.11
CA ASN A 236 17.68 -21.18 -18.34
C ASN A 236 17.65 -22.18 -17.17
N MET A 237 16.47 -22.46 -16.61
CA MET A 237 16.22 -23.35 -15.47
C MET A 237 16.81 -22.91 -14.12
N GLU A 238 17.38 -21.70 -14.04
CA GLU A 238 17.94 -21.15 -12.79
C GLU A 238 16.85 -20.59 -11.86
N GLY A 239 15.82 -19.95 -12.40
CA GLY A 239 14.85 -19.11 -11.68
C GLY A 239 15.29 -17.65 -11.63
N VAL A 240 14.43 -16.78 -11.10
CA VAL A 240 14.69 -15.33 -11.00
C VAL A 240 15.52 -14.97 -9.76
N ASP A 241 16.22 -13.83 -9.80
CA ASP A 241 16.97 -13.29 -8.65
C ASP A 241 16.03 -12.92 -7.50
N VAL A 242 14.88 -12.32 -7.82
CA VAL A 242 13.86 -11.89 -6.87
C VAL A 242 12.49 -12.41 -7.28
N ALA A 243 11.73 -12.95 -6.34
CA ALA A 243 10.31 -13.24 -6.52
C ALA A 243 9.48 -12.44 -5.51
N VAL A 244 8.47 -11.70 -5.99
CA VAL A 244 7.55 -10.93 -5.14
C VAL A 244 6.22 -11.65 -5.08
N GLU A 245 5.73 -11.89 -3.86
CA GLU A 245 4.39 -12.39 -3.57
C GLU A 245 3.51 -11.22 -3.12
N ALA A 246 2.42 -10.92 -3.85
CA ALA A 246 1.59 -9.74 -3.64
C ALA A 246 0.08 -10.05 -3.51
N VAL A 247 -0.27 -11.21 -2.95
CA VAL A 247 -1.67 -11.64 -2.71
C VAL A 247 -1.92 -12.01 -1.25
N GLY A 248 -1.07 -12.88 -0.70
CA GLY A 248 -1.27 -13.48 0.62
C GLY A 248 -1.97 -14.85 0.58
N THR A 249 -1.66 -15.69 -0.40
CA THR A 249 -2.17 -17.06 -0.46
C THR A 249 -1.04 -18.09 -0.49
N GLN A 250 -1.33 -19.33 -0.05
CA GLN A 250 -0.37 -20.42 -0.11
C GLN A 250 0.10 -20.65 -1.55
N ALA A 251 -0.82 -20.64 -2.52
CA ALA A 251 -0.49 -20.92 -3.91
C ALA A 251 0.49 -19.89 -4.52
N THR A 252 0.29 -18.60 -4.25
CA THR A 252 1.19 -17.54 -4.75
C THR A 252 2.52 -17.54 -3.99
N PHE A 253 2.51 -17.86 -2.70
CA PHE A 253 3.72 -18.04 -1.90
C PHE A 253 4.57 -19.21 -2.43
N ASP A 254 3.94 -20.36 -2.68
CA ASP A 254 4.60 -21.53 -3.26
C ASP A 254 5.17 -21.24 -4.64
N GLY A 255 4.38 -20.56 -5.49
CA GLY A 255 4.82 -20.12 -6.81
C GLY A 255 6.07 -19.24 -6.73
N ALA A 256 6.04 -18.20 -5.91
CA ALA A 256 7.17 -17.29 -5.70
C ALA A 256 8.41 -18.01 -5.16
N THR A 257 8.22 -18.90 -4.18
CA THR A 257 9.32 -19.66 -3.57
C THR A 257 9.98 -20.62 -4.56
N ARG A 258 9.20 -21.24 -5.43
CA ARG A 258 9.70 -22.18 -6.46
C ARG A 258 10.31 -21.47 -7.66
N ALA A 259 9.86 -20.26 -7.97
CA ALA A 259 10.34 -19.48 -9.11
C ALA A 259 11.69 -18.81 -8.86
N VAL A 260 12.07 -18.58 -7.59
CA VAL A 260 13.33 -17.92 -7.25
C VAL A 260 14.51 -18.88 -7.34
N ARG A 261 15.65 -18.41 -7.88
CA ARG A 261 16.87 -19.19 -7.97
C ARG A 261 17.48 -19.54 -6.60
N ARG A 262 18.49 -20.40 -6.59
CA ARG A 262 19.34 -20.62 -5.41
C ARG A 262 20.05 -19.32 -5.05
N GLY A 263 20.08 -18.99 -3.77
CA GLY A 263 20.65 -17.75 -3.26
C GLY A 263 19.84 -16.48 -3.58
N GLY A 264 18.69 -16.59 -4.25
CA GLY A 264 17.80 -15.46 -4.53
C GLY A 264 16.91 -15.09 -3.36
N THR A 265 16.06 -14.07 -3.54
CA THR A 265 15.19 -13.52 -2.50
C THR A 265 13.72 -13.66 -2.84
N VAL A 266 12.92 -14.17 -1.90
CA VAL A 266 11.45 -14.08 -1.91
C VAL A 266 11.04 -12.90 -1.04
N SER A 267 10.29 -11.96 -1.61
CA SER A 267 9.71 -10.79 -0.90
C SER A 267 8.19 -10.90 -0.85
N SER A 268 7.63 -11.05 0.34
CA SER A 268 6.18 -11.15 0.53
C SER A 268 5.61 -9.85 1.09
N VAL A 269 4.57 -9.34 0.43
CA VAL A 269 3.79 -8.15 0.82
C VAL A 269 2.30 -8.44 0.91
N GLY A 270 1.89 -9.68 0.59
CA GLY A 270 0.50 -10.11 0.68
C GLY A 270 0.01 -10.20 2.12
N LEU A 271 -1.30 -9.99 2.31
CA LEU A 271 -1.99 -10.20 3.59
C LEU A 271 -2.59 -11.60 3.62
N TYR A 272 -2.12 -12.44 4.54
CA TYR A 272 -2.53 -13.85 4.66
C TYR A 272 -3.74 -14.08 5.56
N GLY A 273 -4.58 -13.08 5.74
CA GLY A 273 -5.76 -13.15 6.61
C GLY A 273 -5.43 -12.92 8.09
N PRO A 274 -6.46 -12.96 8.96
CA PRO A 274 -6.33 -12.60 10.37
C PRO A 274 -5.55 -13.63 11.21
N VAL A 275 -5.51 -14.89 10.77
CA VAL A 275 -4.72 -15.96 11.42
C VAL A 275 -3.90 -16.67 10.34
N PRO A 276 -2.77 -16.06 9.91
CA PRO A 276 -2.01 -16.57 8.79
C PRO A 276 -1.32 -17.91 9.13
N GLN A 277 -1.53 -18.89 8.26
CA GLN A 277 -0.77 -20.13 8.26
C GLN A 277 -0.19 -20.36 6.88
N ILE A 278 1.13 -20.42 6.78
CA ILE A 278 1.85 -20.71 5.55
C ILE A 278 2.66 -21.99 5.75
N SER A 279 2.38 -22.99 4.90
CA SER A 279 3.18 -24.20 4.87
C SER A 279 4.57 -23.91 4.33
N MET A 280 5.59 -24.23 5.12
CA MET A 280 6.99 -24.12 4.71
C MET A 280 7.50 -25.37 4.00
N PHE A 281 6.61 -26.33 3.72
CA PHE A 281 6.98 -27.60 3.09
C PHE A 281 7.64 -27.41 1.72
N THR A 282 7.22 -26.40 0.98
CA THR A 282 7.82 -26.03 -0.33
C THR A 282 9.26 -25.52 -0.22
N LEU A 283 9.74 -25.23 0.98
CA LEU A 283 11.13 -24.81 1.20
C LEU A 283 12.08 -26.00 1.40
N THR A 284 11.57 -27.22 1.64
CA THR A 284 12.39 -28.41 1.82
C THR A 284 12.50 -29.20 0.51
N PRO A 285 13.69 -29.63 0.09
CA PRO A 285 15.06 -29.43 0.61
C PRO A 285 15.69 -28.12 0.17
N ALA A 286 14.90 -27.23 -0.34
CA ALA A 286 15.33 -26.12 -1.21
C ALA A 286 15.56 -24.81 -0.45
N PHE A 287 15.97 -24.84 0.81
CA PHE A 287 16.47 -23.60 1.42
C PHE A 287 17.64 -22.99 0.63
N TYR A 288 18.46 -23.76 -0.02
CA TYR A 288 19.50 -23.38 -0.99
C TYR A 288 20.00 -21.92 -0.84
N HIS A 289 20.23 -21.46 0.41
CA HIS A 289 20.62 -20.09 0.74
C HIS A 289 19.62 -19.00 0.29
N ARG A 290 18.36 -19.35 0.03
CA ARG A 290 17.31 -18.37 -0.29
C ARG A 290 17.04 -17.47 0.91
N ARG A 291 16.86 -16.19 0.63
CA ARG A 291 16.44 -15.19 1.61
C ARG A 291 14.94 -14.98 1.50
N MET A 292 14.26 -14.95 2.64
CA MET A 292 12.84 -14.61 2.71
C MET A 292 12.69 -13.30 3.51
N VAL A 293 12.02 -12.33 2.92
CA VAL A 293 11.72 -11.05 3.56
C VAL A 293 10.23 -10.77 3.48
N SER A 294 9.68 -10.21 4.54
CA SER A 294 8.35 -9.63 4.53
C SER A 294 8.46 -8.11 4.50
N THR A 295 7.49 -7.47 3.88
CA THR A 295 7.46 -6.00 3.78
C THR A 295 6.11 -5.52 4.28
N LEU A 296 6.12 -4.72 5.34
CA LEU A 296 5.02 -3.86 5.73
C LEU A 296 5.32 -2.47 5.17
N CYS A 297 4.30 -1.75 4.69
CA CYS A 297 4.46 -0.48 3.97
C CYS A 297 5.54 0.44 4.59
N PRO A 298 6.65 0.70 3.91
CA PRO A 298 7.66 1.63 4.42
C PRO A 298 7.07 3.03 4.60
N SER A 299 7.37 3.66 5.73
CA SER A 299 6.69 4.86 6.22
C SER A 299 7.65 6.01 6.53
N GLY A 300 7.09 7.14 6.92
CA GLY A 300 7.82 8.33 7.35
C GLY A 300 8.04 9.36 6.25
N HIS A 301 8.33 10.59 6.68
CA HIS A 301 8.49 11.77 5.82
C HIS A 301 9.44 11.54 4.64
N ASP A 302 10.63 11.00 4.90
CA ASP A 302 11.65 10.77 3.85
C ASP A 302 11.15 9.78 2.80
N ARG A 303 10.48 8.70 3.20
CA ARG A 303 9.89 7.73 2.29
C ARG A 303 8.85 8.38 1.38
N MET A 304 7.93 9.14 1.94
CA MET A 304 6.89 9.84 1.19
C MET A 304 7.50 10.85 0.21
N THR A 305 8.47 11.63 0.65
CA THR A 305 9.18 12.59 -0.20
C THR A 305 9.85 11.92 -1.38
N ARG A 306 10.56 10.80 -1.17
CA ARG A 306 11.21 10.05 -2.27
C ARG A 306 10.20 9.48 -3.27
N MET A 307 9.03 9.00 -2.82
CA MET A 307 7.99 8.53 -3.72
C MET A 307 7.43 9.68 -4.56
N LEU A 308 7.18 10.84 -3.95
CA LEU A 308 6.74 12.05 -4.65
C LEU A 308 7.78 12.55 -5.67
N GLU A 309 9.07 12.50 -5.36
CA GLU A 309 10.13 12.89 -6.30
C GLU A 309 10.20 11.98 -7.53
N LEU A 310 9.98 10.66 -7.39
CA LEU A 310 9.90 9.77 -8.55
C LEU A 310 8.75 10.15 -9.50
N VAL A 311 7.62 10.55 -8.93
CA VAL A 311 6.47 11.05 -9.71
C VAL A 311 6.79 12.40 -10.33
N ARG A 312 7.27 13.35 -9.54
CA ARG A 312 7.61 14.71 -9.96
C ARG A 312 8.51 14.73 -11.19
N TRP A 313 9.50 13.86 -11.23
CA TRP A 313 10.47 13.79 -12.34
C TRP A 313 10.05 12.79 -13.44
N GLY A 314 8.79 12.38 -13.46
CA GLY A 314 8.22 11.53 -14.51
C GLY A 314 8.83 10.12 -14.59
N ARG A 315 9.44 9.66 -13.50
CA ARG A 315 9.99 8.28 -13.43
C ARG A 315 8.89 7.25 -13.25
N VAL A 316 7.79 7.64 -12.64
CA VAL A 316 6.63 6.80 -12.34
C VAL A 316 5.37 7.63 -12.52
N ASP A 317 4.37 7.06 -13.21
CA ASP A 317 2.99 7.54 -13.27
C ASP A 317 2.07 6.37 -12.95
N LEU A 318 1.40 6.46 -11.82
CA LEU A 318 0.45 5.45 -11.33
C LEU A 318 -1.00 5.92 -11.45
N SER A 319 -1.26 7.13 -11.92
CA SER A 319 -2.62 7.68 -12.08
C SER A 319 -3.55 6.77 -12.91
N PRO A 320 -3.06 5.97 -13.90
CA PRO A 320 -3.91 5.03 -14.62
C PRO A 320 -4.47 3.86 -13.78
N LEU A 321 -4.02 3.69 -12.54
CA LEU A 321 -4.59 2.71 -11.61
C LEU A 321 -5.99 3.11 -11.13
N PHE A 322 -6.36 4.40 -11.22
CA PHE A 322 -7.71 4.85 -10.91
C PHE A 322 -8.70 4.44 -11.99
N THR A 323 -9.46 3.39 -11.70
CA THR A 323 -10.51 2.88 -12.58
C THR A 323 -11.87 3.52 -12.32
N HIS A 324 -12.11 4.01 -11.10
CA HIS A 324 -13.38 4.57 -10.66
C HIS A 324 -13.18 5.86 -9.86
N ARG A 325 -14.18 6.74 -9.92
CA ARG A 325 -14.22 7.99 -9.15
C ARG A 325 -15.61 8.15 -8.54
N MET A 326 -15.67 8.44 -7.24
CA MET A 326 -16.90 8.59 -6.46
C MET A 326 -16.81 9.81 -5.54
N LYS A 327 -17.95 10.26 -5.05
CA LYS A 327 -18.02 11.27 -4.00
C LYS A 327 -17.86 10.66 -2.62
N LEU A 328 -17.40 11.46 -1.65
CA LEU A 328 -17.25 11.02 -0.25
C LEU A 328 -18.56 10.44 0.31
N ALA A 329 -19.70 11.03 -0.03
CA ALA A 329 -21.02 10.54 0.39
C ALA A 329 -21.34 9.13 -0.12
N ASP A 330 -20.69 8.67 -1.19
CA ASP A 330 -20.88 7.36 -1.79
C ASP A 330 -19.84 6.32 -1.34
N THR A 331 -19.01 6.64 -0.34
CA THR A 331 -17.96 5.73 0.13
C THR A 331 -18.46 4.31 0.48
N PRO A 332 -19.62 4.10 1.12
CA PRO A 332 -20.15 2.74 1.33
C PRO A 332 -20.36 1.97 0.03
N LYS A 333 -20.86 2.63 -1.03
CA LYS A 333 -20.99 2.01 -2.37
C LYS A 333 -19.63 1.68 -3.00
N ALA A 334 -18.60 2.49 -2.71
CA ALA A 334 -17.23 2.21 -3.16
C ALA A 334 -16.70 0.92 -2.51
N TYR A 335 -16.98 0.67 -1.23
CA TYR A 335 -16.68 -0.59 -0.57
C TYR A 335 -17.39 -1.77 -1.21
N ASP A 336 -18.69 -1.65 -1.53
CA ASP A 336 -19.46 -2.70 -2.18
C ASP A 336 -18.92 -3.02 -3.58
N LEU A 337 -18.60 -2.00 -4.37
CA LEU A 337 -17.96 -2.16 -5.68
C LEU A 337 -16.61 -2.86 -5.56
N PHE A 338 -15.76 -2.44 -4.62
CA PHE A 338 -14.44 -3.02 -4.42
C PHE A 338 -14.53 -4.49 -3.99
N ARG A 339 -15.49 -4.82 -3.10
CA ARG A 339 -15.78 -6.18 -2.62
C ARG A 339 -16.25 -7.09 -3.75
N SER A 340 -17.08 -6.59 -4.66
CA SER A 340 -17.62 -7.36 -5.78
C SER A 340 -16.56 -7.75 -6.83
N LYS A 341 -15.41 -7.04 -6.87
CA LYS A 341 -14.36 -7.17 -7.89
C LYS A 341 -14.86 -7.02 -9.33
N GLN A 342 -16.05 -6.43 -9.52
CA GLN A 342 -16.65 -6.20 -10.83
C GLN A 342 -16.09 -4.93 -11.49
N GLY A 343 -16.33 -4.78 -12.81
CA GLY A 343 -15.96 -3.59 -13.57
C GLY A 343 -14.45 -3.32 -13.65
N GLY A 344 -13.59 -4.35 -13.46
CA GLY A 344 -12.14 -4.17 -13.55
C GLY A 344 -11.55 -3.27 -12.45
N VAL A 345 -12.21 -3.19 -11.28
CA VAL A 345 -11.80 -2.29 -10.20
C VAL A 345 -10.36 -2.55 -9.74
N LEU A 346 -9.53 -1.50 -9.77
CA LEU A 346 -8.18 -1.46 -9.20
C LEU A 346 -8.10 -0.47 -8.05
N LYS A 347 -8.33 0.81 -8.32
CA LYS A 347 -8.39 1.89 -7.32
C LYS A 347 -9.62 2.75 -7.55
N ILE A 348 -10.24 3.17 -6.45
CA ILE A 348 -11.37 4.09 -6.45
C ILE A 348 -10.91 5.40 -5.82
N ALA A 349 -10.93 6.49 -6.59
CA ALA A 349 -10.72 7.83 -6.07
C ALA A 349 -12.00 8.34 -5.43
N ILE A 350 -11.91 8.89 -4.23
CA ILE A 350 -13.01 9.48 -3.49
C ILE A 350 -12.68 10.96 -3.27
N THR A 351 -13.59 11.84 -3.68
CA THR A 351 -13.46 13.30 -3.54
C THR A 351 -14.63 13.88 -2.77
N PRO A 352 -14.49 15.01 -2.10
CA PRO A 352 -15.57 15.71 -1.40
C PRO A 352 -16.83 15.94 -2.23
#